data_ce06ed6e1d49cec752f788a4d3f19050
#
_entry.id   ce06ed6e1d49cec752f788a4d3f19050
#
_cell.length_a   1.000
_cell.length_b   1.000
_cell.length_c   1.000
_cell.angle_alpha   90.00
_cell.angle_beta   90.00
_cell.angle_gamma   90.00
#
_symmetry.space_group_name_H-M   'P 1'
#
loop_
_entity.id
_entity.type
_entity.pdbx_description
1 polymer ?
#
loop_
_entity_poly.entity_id
_entity_poly.type
_entity_poly.pdbx_seq_one_letter_code
_entity_poly.pdbx_strand_id
1 'polypeptide(L)'
;MLRLCGKEFHNNHLVKDIVICNDDPSLNRTRKVFQGLEEICVAFDLSVPIWLDSTVDDFRRHSKCRFTQDCFIEQIEFDYLEIQIIEED
;
A
#
# COMPACT_ATOMS: atom_id res chain seq x y z
N MET A 1 2.41 14.59 9.77
CA MET A 1 2.82 14.05 8.46
C MET A 1 2.75 12.51 8.49
N LEU A 2 2.32 11.90 7.39
CA LEU A 2 2.34 10.45 7.25
C LEU A 2 3.16 10.10 6.01
N ARG A 3 4.08 9.14 6.16
CA ARG A 3 4.83 8.58 5.03
C ARG A 3 4.45 7.12 4.85
N LEU A 4 3.97 6.81 3.65
CA LEU A 4 3.57 5.46 3.27
C LEU A 4 4.52 4.93 2.22
N CYS A 5 5.14 3.79 2.51
CA CYS A 5 6.05 3.13 1.57
C CYS A 5 5.31 2.04 0.83
N GLY A 6 5.42 2.02 -0.49
CA GLY A 6 4.90 0.95 -1.33
C GLY A 6 6.04 0.18 -1.97
N LYS A 7 5.97 -1.15 -1.92
CA LYS A 7 6.99 -2.05 -2.47
C LYS A 7 6.35 -3.18 -3.24
N GLU A 8 6.89 -3.44 -4.42
CA GLU A 8 6.43 -4.55 -5.26
C GLU A 8 7.51 -5.63 -5.26
N PHE A 9 7.12 -6.87 -4.91
CA PHE A 9 8.04 -8.00 -4.79
C PHE A 9 7.70 -9.08 -5.79
N HIS A 10 8.74 -9.66 -6.39
CA HIS A 10 8.62 -10.79 -7.30
C HIS A 10 9.79 -11.74 -7.07
N ASN A 11 9.49 -13.02 -6.83
CA ASN A 11 10.49 -14.06 -6.52
C ASN A 11 11.43 -13.65 -5.38
N ASN A 12 10.87 -13.05 -4.33
CA ASN A 12 11.60 -12.54 -3.16
C ASN A 12 12.53 -11.36 -3.46
N HIS A 13 12.43 -10.76 -4.64
CA HIS A 13 13.21 -9.58 -5.01
C HIS A 13 12.33 -8.33 -5.00
N LEU A 14 12.88 -7.24 -4.47
CA LEU A 14 12.25 -5.93 -4.55
C LEU A 14 12.37 -5.43 -5.99
N VAL A 15 11.22 -5.23 -6.65
CA VAL A 15 11.17 -4.80 -8.04
C VAL A 15 10.99 -3.29 -8.15
N LYS A 16 10.10 -2.73 -7.32
CA LYS A 16 9.78 -1.31 -7.31
C LYS A 16 9.55 -0.86 -5.89
N ASP A 17 9.90 0.39 -5.58
CA ASP A 17 9.55 1.01 -4.31
C ASP A 17 9.28 2.49 -4.51
N ILE A 18 8.46 3.06 -3.60
CA ILE A 18 8.13 4.48 -3.60
C ILE A 18 7.69 4.87 -2.19
N VAL A 19 7.95 6.13 -1.83
CA VAL A 19 7.44 6.70 -0.58
C VAL A 19 6.51 7.85 -0.93
N ILE A 20 5.29 7.80 -0.39
CA ILE A 20 4.30 8.86 -0.55
C ILE A 20 4.19 9.60 0.78
N CYS A 21 4.35 10.91 0.73
CA CYS A 21 4.25 11.77 1.92
C CYS A 21 2.91 12.52 1.87
N ASN A 22 2.20 12.55 2.99
CA ASN A 22 0.94 13.28 3.11
C ASN A 22 0.90 14.00 4.45
N ASP A 23 0.86 15.33 4.41
CA ASP A 23 0.77 16.18 5.60
C ASP A 23 -0.50 17.02 5.62
N ASP A 24 -1.52 16.65 4.84
CA ASP A 24 -2.78 17.39 4.76
C ASP A 24 -3.52 17.31 6.10
N PRO A 25 -3.69 18.45 6.82
CA PRO A 25 -4.33 18.45 8.12
C PRO A 25 -5.84 18.19 8.06
N SER A 26 -6.44 18.27 6.88
CA SER A 26 -7.88 18.02 6.71
C SER A 26 -8.21 16.53 6.62
N LEU A 27 -7.20 15.66 6.46
CA LEU A 27 -7.38 14.23 6.32
C LEU A 27 -6.98 13.49 7.59
N ASN A 28 -7.80 12.51 7.98
CA ASN A 28 -7.42 11.60 9.05
C ASN A 28 -6.44 10.52 8.54
N ARG A 29 -5.95 9.69 9.45
CA ARG A 29 -4.98 8.64 9.14
C ARG A 29 -5.49 7.69 8.06
N THR A 30 -6.73 7.24 8.19
CA THR A 30 -7.32 6.29 7.23
C THR A 30 -7.37 6.85 5.83
N ARG A 31 -7.79 8.11 5.68
CA ARG A 31 -7.85 8.75 4.38
C ARG A 31 -6.49 9.00 3.78
N LYS A 32 -5.49 9.33 4.60
CA LYS A 32 -4.11 9.48 4.14
C LYS A 32 -3.57 8.17 3.60
N VAL A 33 -3.87 7.06 4.26
CA VAL A 33 -3.46 5.73 3.80
C VAL A 33 -4.14 5.39 2.48
N PHE A 34 -5.44 5.63 2.35
CA PHE A 34 -6.16 5.34 1.11
C PHE A 34 -5.65 6.18 -0.05
N GLN A 35 -5.42 7.47 0.16
CA GLN A 35 -4.83 8.32 -0.87
C GLN A 35 -3.42 7.87 -1.25
N GLY A 36 -2.61 7.54 -0.26
CA GLY A 36 -1.26 7.05 -0.49
C GLY A 36 -1.25 5.78 -1.33
N LEU A 37 -2.15 4.85 -1.02
CA LEU A 37 -2.27 3.62 -1.82
C LEU A 37 -2.67 3.92 -3.27
N GLU A 38 -3.61 4.84 -3.49
CA GLU A 38 -3.98 5.24 -4.83
C GLU A 38 -2.79 5.81 -5.60
N GLU A 39 -2.02 6.68 -4.96
CA GLU A 39 -0.82 7.28 -5.58
C GLU A 39 0.24 6.24 -5.89
N ILE A 40 0.44 5.27 -5.00
CA ILE A 40 1.35 4.14 -5.23
C ILE A 40 0.90 3.36 -6.47
N CYS A 41 -0.38 3.05 -6.55
CA CYS A 41 -0.93 2.29 -7.67
C CYS A 41 -0.80 3.05 -8.99
N VAL A 42 -1.02 4.36 -8.98
CA VAL A 42 -0.79 5.18 -10.18
C VAL A 42 0.68 5.11 -10.60
N ALA A 43 1.60 5.23 -9.64
CA ALA A 43 3.04 5.20 -9.92
C ALA A 43 3.48 3.85 -10.48
N PHE A 44 2.84 2.76 -10.03
CA PHE A 44 3.19 1.39 -10.46
C PHE A 44 2.31 0.87 -11.59
N ASP A 45 1.39 1.71 -12.09
CA ASP A 45 0.46 1.34 -13.16
C ASP A 45 -0.39 0.12 -12.79
N LEU A 46 -0.99 0.18 -11.60
CA LEU A 46 -1.85 -0.86 -11.04
C LEU A 46 -3.24 -0.31 -10.76
N SER A 47 -4.25 -1.19 -10.83
CA SER A 47 -5.55 -0.88 -10.25
C SER A 47 -5.45 -0.95 -8.73
N VAL A 48 -6.32 -0.21 -8.03
CA VAL A 48 -6.30 -0.20 -6.58
C VAL A 48 -6.81 -1.54 -6.06
N PRO A 49 -6.06 -2.20 -5.17
CA PRO A 49 -6.47 -3.50 -4.64
C PRO A 49 -7.64 -3.39 -3.66
N ILE A 50 -8.30 -4.53 -3.44
CA ILE A 50 -9.40 -4.66 -2.51
C ILE A 50 -8.82 -4.99 -1.13
N TRP A 51 -9.32 -4.32 -0.09
CA TRP A 51 -8.97 -4.63 1.29
C TRP A 51 -9.78 -5.82 1.76
N LEU A 52 -9.11 -6.95 1.99
CA LEU A 52 -9.71 -8.12 2.62
C LEU A 52 -9.66 -7.97 4.13
N ASP A 53 -10.46 -8.71 4.87
CA ASP A 53 -10.47 -8.65 6.33
C ASP A 53 -9.09 -8.94 6.91
N SER A 54 -8.39 -9.93 6.37
CA SER A 54 -7.03 -10.27 6.80
C SER A 54 -6.05 -9.13 6.54
N THR A 55 -6.20 -8.43 5.41
CA THR A 55 -5.34 -7.29 5.05
C THR A 55 -5.53 -6.14 6.03
N VAL A 56 -6.79 -5.86 6.38
CA VAL A 56 -7.14 -4.82 7.35
C VAL A 56 -6.54 -5.16 8.72
N ASP A 57 -6.68 -6.41 9.16
CA ASP A 57 -6.15 -6.86 10.44
C ASP A 57 -4.63 -6.72 10.50
N ASP A 58 -3.93 -7.14 9.45
CA ASP A 58 -2.48 -7.02 9.39
C ASP A 58 -2.04 -5.56 9.48
N PHE A 59 -2.73 -4.69 8.74
CA PHE A 59 -2.38 -3.26 8.73
C PHE A 59 -2.63 -2.62 10.10
N ARG A 60 -3.71 -2.99 10.77
CA ARG A 60 -4.01 -2.48 12.12
C ARG A 60 -2.94 -2.90 13.12
N ARG A 61 -2.45 -4.14 13.02
CA ARG A 61 -1.50 -4.70 13.98
C ARG A 61 -0.07 -4.24 13.73
N HIS A 62 0.31 -4.12 12.46
CA HIS A 62 1.72 -3.95 12.09
C HIS A 62 2.01 -2.67 11.33
N SER A 63 0.99 -1.86 11.01
CA SER A 63 1.08 -0.70 10.11
C SER A 63 1.70 -1.09 8.77
N LYS A 64 1.49 -2.35 8.37
CA LYS A 64 2.03 -2.96 7.17
C LYS A 64 1.12 -4.09 6.73
N CYS A 65 0.91 -4.21 5.42
CA CYS A 65 0.18 -5.35 4.87
C CYS A 65 0.63 -5.64 3.45
N ARG A 66 0.22 -6.80 2.94
CA ARG A 66 0.53 -7.27 1.60
C ARG A 66 -0.74 -7.51 0.83
N PHE A 67 -0.78 -7.00 -0.40
CA PHE A 67 -1.87 -7.24 -1.34
C PHE A 67 -1.39 -8.27 -2.35
N THR A 68 -1.92 -9.49 -2.24
CA THR A 68 -1.62 -10.59 -3.15
C THR A 68 -2.60 -10.60 -4.33
N GLN A 69 -2.48 -11.59 -5.21
CA GLN A 69 -3.40 -11.72 -6.36
C GLN A 69 -4.86 -11.70 -5.94
N ASP A 70 -5.20 -12.25 -4.78
CA ASP A 70 -6.57 -12.28 -4.28
C ASP A 70 -7.18 -10.90 -4.08
N CYS A 71 -6.33 -9.88 -3.90
CA CYS A 71 -6.77 -8.51 -3.68
C CYS A 71 -6.98 -7.73 -4.98
N PHE A 72 -6.56 -8.27 -6.11
CA PHE A 72 -6.63 -7.59 -7.41
C PHE A 72 -7.65 -8.27 -8.31
N ILE A 73 -8.47 -7.45 -8.98
CA ILE A 73 -9.43 -7.97 -9.96
C ILE A 73 -8.70 -8.45 -11.22
N GLU A 74 -7.66 -7.71 -11.62
CA GLU A 74 -6.84 -8.07 -12.78
C GLU A 74 -5.71 -9.02 -12.36
N GLN A 75 -5.15 -9.72 -13.32
CA GLN A 75 -3.99 -10.57 -13.08
C GLN A 75 -2.75 -9.70 -12.87
N ILE A 76 -2.05 -9.92 -11.76
CA ILE A 76 -0.80 -9.23 -11.48
C ILE A 76 0.39 -10.12 -11.89
N GLU A 77 1.52 -9.48 -12.25
CA GLU A 77 2.71 -10.19 -12.71
C GLU A 77 3.80 -10.25 -11.64
N PHE A 78 3.46 -9.88 -10.41
CA PHE A 78 4.35 -9.90 -9.26
C PHE A 78 3.67 -10.67 -8.13
N ASP A 79 4.40 -10.95 -7.05
CA ASP A 79 3.87 -11.77 -5.97
C ASP A 79 2.93 -10.98 -5.08
N TYR A 80 3.34 -9.78 -4.66
CA TYR A 80 2.49 -8.92 -3.83
C TYR A 80 2.98 -7.48 -3.82
N LEU A 81 2.06 -6.59 -3.51
CA LEU A 81 2.34 -5.20 -3.22
C LEU A 81 2.29 -5.03 -1.70
N GLU A 82 3.38 -4.56 -1.10
CA GLU A 82 3.43 -4.30 0.33
C GLU A 82 3.35 -2.80 0.58
N ILE A 83 2.49 -2.40 1.51
CA ILE A 83 2.46 -1.01 1.98
C ILE A 83 2.81 -0.99 3.46
N GLN A 84 3.50 0.05 3.90
CA GLN A 84 3.92 0.22 5.28
C GLN A 84 3.96 1.69 5.65
N ILE A 85 3.40 2.03 6.81
CA ILE A 85 3.60 3.37 7.38
C ILE A 85 4.99 3.41 7.98
N ILE A 86 5.86 4.26 7.45
CA ILE A 86 7.25 4.39 7.94
C ILE A 86 7.45 5.61 8.82
N GLU A 87 6.51 6.55 8.81
CA GLU A 87 6.52 7.73 9.67
C GLU A 87 5.11 8.27 9.82
N GLU A 88 4.70 8.61 11.04
CA GLU A 88 3.45 9.34 11.28
C GLU A 88 3.55 10.15 12.56
N ASP A 89 2.88 11.31 12.56
CA ASP A 89 2.78 12.18 13.73
C ASP A 89 1.67 11.73 14.68
#